data_97a5417d033d43fa2ed094dfd9c143b3
#
_entry.id   97a5417d033d43fa2ed094dfd9c143b3
#
_cell.length_a   1.000
_cell.length_b   1.000
_cell.length_c   1.000
_cell.angle_alpha   90.00
_cell.angle_beta   90.00
_cell.angle_gamma   90.00
#
_symmetry.space_group_name_H-M   'P 1'
#
loop_
_entity.id
_entity.type
_entity.pdbx_description
1 polymer ?
#
loop_
_entity_poly.entity_id
_entity_poly.type
_entity_poly.pdbx_seq_one_letter_code
_entity_poly.pdbx_strand_id
1 'polypeptide(L)'
;VGQARLMMIYQKLFAEYNQTIAQILVTKNVVTNGISRINAVNTIQELLTMGVIPIVNENDVVSTDQILDGNFGDNDTLSALVAKMIGADLLILLSDIDGLYTDDPRSNPDAQFISCVEKIDEDLFSCAKGPDSAFGTGGMTTKLAAAEIANGAGTDMVCLLYTSDAADE
;
A
#
# COMPACT_ATOMS: atom_id res chain seq x y z
N VAL A 1 14.40 -15.53 -5.56
CA VAL A 1 13.67 -16.80 -5.27
C VAL A 1 12.28 -16.46 -4.73
N GLY A 2 12.14 -15.54 -3.77
CA GLY A 2 10.86 -15.20 -3.15
C GLY A 2 9.82 -14.65 -4.13
N GLN A 3 10.20 -13.74 -5.01
CA GLN A 3 9.28 -13.10 -5.97
C GLN A 3 8.67 -14.11 -6.96
N ALA A 4 9.48 -15.03 -7.49
CA ALA A 4 8.97 -16.06 -8.40
C ALA A 4 7.96 -16.97 -7.70
N ARG A 5 8.23 -17.37 -6.45
CA ARG A 5 7.31 -18.18 -5.66
C ARG A 5 6.01 -17.45 -5.33
N LEU A 6 6.08 -16.16 -5.00
CA LEU A 6 4.93 -15.32 -4.76
C LEU A 6 4.03 -15.27 -6.01
N MET A 7 4.61 -15.03 -7.18
CA MET A 7 3.84 -14.99 -8.44
C MET A 7 3.20 -16.34 -8.79
N MET A 8 3.87 -17.47 -8.48
CA MET A 8 3.27 -18.79 -8.66
C MET A 8 2.04 -19.00 -7.77
N ILE A 9 2.07 -18.50 -6.52
CA ILE A 9 0.93 -18.56 -5.60
C ILE A 9 -0.22 -17.71 -6.14
N TYR A 10 0.02 -16.46 -6.49
CA TYR A 10 -0.99 -15.60 -7.08
C TYR A 10 -1.58 -16.19 -8.36
N GLN A 11 -0.75 -16.69 -9.26
CA GLN A 11 -1.22 -17.30 -10.50
C GLN A 11 -2.16 -18.48 -10.22
N LYS A 12 -1.85 -19.33 -9.24
CA LYS A 12 -2.71 -20.45 -8.86
C LYS A 12 -4.06 -19.96 -8.34
N LEU A 13 -4.06 -18.99 -7.41
CA LEU A 13 -5.28 -18.48 -6.80
C LEU A 13 -6.18 -17.76 -7.82
N PHE A 14 -5.60 -16.89 -8.64
CA PHE A 14 -6.38 -16.15 -9.66
C PHE A 14 -6.87 -17.04 -10.80
N ALA A 15 -6.17 -18.14 -11.11
CA ALA A 15 -6.61 -19.11 -12.09
C ALA A 15 -7.93 -19.80 -11.71
N GLU A 16 -8.23 -19.96 -10.42
CA GLU A 16 -9.50 -20.50 -9.92
C GLU A 16 -10.69 -19.61 -10.30
N TYR A 17 -10.45 -18.32 -10.52
CA TYR A 17 -11.44 -17.33 -10.95
C TYR A 17 -11.34 -17.00 -12.44
N ASN A 18 -10.58 -17.77 -13.23
CA ASN A 18 -10.30 -17.49 -14.65
C ASN A 18 -9.70 -16.09 -14.89
N GLN A 19 -8.93 -15.58 -13.94
CA GLN A 19 -8.28 -14.30 -14.05
C GLN A 19 -6.81 -14.45 -14.43
N THR A 20 -6.39 -13.69 -15.44
CA THR A 20 -4.98 -13.59 -15.83
C THR A 20 -4.29 -12.49 -15.01
N ILE A 21 -3.09 -12.75 -14.57
CA ILE A 21 -2.28 -11.79 -13.84
C ILE A 21 -0.99 -11.47 -14.60
N ALA A 22 -0.42 -10.30 -14.35
CA ALA A 22 0.91 -9.91 -14.83
C ALA A 22 1.74 -9.32 -13.72
N GLN A 23 3.02 -9.69 -13.65
CA GLN A 23 3.96 -9.09 -12.72
C GLN A 23 4.45 -7.75 -13.25
N ILE A 24 4.45 -6.73 -12.39
CA ILE A 24 5.09 -5.44 -12.63
C ILE A 24 6.04 -5.13 -11.49
N LEU A 25 7.32 -4.93 -11.80
CA LEU A 25 8.32 -4.51 -10.84
C LEU A 25 8.69 -3.05 -11.09
N VAL A 26 8.52 -2.21 -10.08
CA VAL A 26 8.78 -0.77 -10.16
C VAL A 26 9.91 -0.36 -9.23
N THR A 27 10.60 0.72 -9.60
CA THR A 27 11.57 1.39 -8.73
C THR A 27 11.10 2.80 -8.42
N LYS A 28 11.66 3.43 -7.39
CA LYS A 28 11.37 4.83 -7.05
C LYS A 28 11.59 5.77 -8.25
N ASN A 29 12.60 5.48 -9.07
CA ASN A 29 12.87 6.25 -10.29
C ASN A 29 11.71 6.16 -11.31
N VAL A 30 11.01 5.02 -11.40
CA VAL A 30 9.85 4.88 -12.29
C VAL A 30 8.73 5.84 -11.88
N VAL A 31 8.54 6.06 -10.58
CA VAL A 31 7.50 6.95 -10.07
C VAL A 31 7.87 8.43 -10.19
N THR A 32 9.17 8.76 -10.03
CA THR A 32 9.66 10.14 -10.02
C THR A 32 10.06 10.67 -11.39
N ASN A 33 10.55 9.82 -12.31
CA ASN A 33 10.96 10.20 -13.64
C ASN A 33 9.78 10.24 -14.61
N GLY A 34 9.57 11.39 -15.27
CA GLY A 34 8.39 11.62 -16.10
C GLY A 34 8.21 10.60 -17.25
N ILE A 35 9.27 10.25 -17.98
CA ILE A 35 9.20 9.29 -19.10
C ILE A 35 8.95 7.87 -18.60
N SER A 36 9.69 7.43 -17.57
CA SER A 36 9.54 6.10 -16.97
C SER A 36 8.14 5.92 -16.38
N ARG A 37 7.61 6.97 -15.75
CA ARG A 37 6.23 6.97 -15.21
C ARG A 37 5.20 6.81 -16.32
N ILE A 38 5.30 7.57 -17.42
CA ILE A 38 4.38 7.45 -18.55
C ILE A 38 4.38 6.03 -19.10
N ASN A 39 5.55 5.44 -19.30
CA ASN A 39 5.67 4.07 -19.80
C ASN A 39 5.04 3.05 -18.84
N ALA A 40 5.25 3.21 -17.54
CA ALA A 40 4.63 2.33 -16.54
C ALA A 40 3.10 2.46 -16.51
N VAL A 41 2.57 3.69 -16.56
CA VAL A 41 1.13 3.96 -16.66
C VAL A 41 0.54 3.31 -17.90
N ASN A 42 1.14 3.54 -19.07
CA ASN A 42 0.66 2.96 -20.33
C ASN A 42 0.65 1.43 -20.26
N THR A 43 1.68 0.81 -19.69
CA THR A 43 1.75 -0.64 -19.51
C THR A 43 0.63 -1.15 -18.61
N ILE A 44 0.39 -0.49 -17.47
CA ILE A 44 -0.67 -0.89 -16.53
C ILE A 44 -2.04 -0.74 -17.19
N GLN A 45 -2.28 0.38 -17.86
CA GLN A 45 -3.56 0.63 -18.54
C GLN A 45 -3.83 -0.38 -19.67
N GLU A 46 -2.81 -0.74 -20.44
CA GLU A 46 -2.95 -1.77 -21.48
C GLU A 46 -3.29 -3.13 -20.86
N LEU A 47 -2.61 -3.53 -19.77
CA LEU A 47 -2.95 -4.77 -19.06
C LEU A 47 -4.40 -4.77 -18.56
N LEU A 48 -4.85 -3.67 -17.95
CA LEU A 48 -6.23 -3.53 -17.48
C LEU A 48 -7.23 -3.60 -18.64
N THR A 49 -6.93 -2.98 -19.77
CA THR A 49 -7.76 -3.05 -21.00
C THR A 49 -7.88 -4.48 -21.54
N MET A 50 -6.81 -5.27 -21.39
CA MET A 50 -6.81 -6.70 -21.75
C MET A 50 -7.50 -7.59 -20.71
N GLY A 51 -8.01 -7.04 -19.60
CA GLY A 51 -8.59 -7.79 -18.49
C GLY A 51 -7.55 -8.54 -17.65
N VAL A 52 -6.30 -8.09 -17.68
CA VAL A 52 -5.20 -8.67 -16.92
C VAL A 52 -4.99 -7.87 -15.62
N ILE A 53 -4.90 -8.55 -14.49
CA ILE A 53 -4.69 -7.93 -13.18
C ILE A 53 -3.18 -7.73 -12.94
N PRO A 54 -2.69 -6.48 -12.85
CA PRO A 54 -1.29 -6.21 -12.57
C PRO A 54 -0.99 -6.46 -11.08
N ILE A 55 0.01 -7.30 -10.80
CA ILE A 55 0.58 -7.51 -9.47
C ILE A 55 1.87 -6.70 -9.38
N VAL A 56 1.80 -5.59 -8.66
CA VAL A 56 2.91 -4.63 -8.57
C VAL A 56 3.73 -4.89 -7.32
N ASN A 57 5.05 -4.83 -7.43
CA ASN A 57 5.97 -4.86 -6.30
C ASN A 57 7.23 -4.05 -6.61
N GLU A 58 8.05 -3.78 -5.59
CA GLU A 58 9.33 -3.10 -5.78
C GLU A 58 10.35 -4.01 -6.49
N ASN A 59 11.21 -3.39 -7.31
CA ASN A 59 12.33 -4.05 -7.95
C ASN A 59 13.61 -3.89 -7.11
N ASP A 60 13.75 -4.70 -6.07
CA ASP A 60 14.88 -4.65 -5.14
C ASP A 60 16.24 -4.91 -5.81
N VAL A 61 16.26 -5.60 -6.95
CA VAL A 61 17.51 -6.01 -7.62
C VAL A 61 18.25 -4.83 -8.24
N VAL A 62 17.52 -3.82 -8.71
CA VAL A 62 18.11 -2.63 -9.36
C VAL A 62 18.02 -1.38 -8.49
N SER A 63 17.58 -1.55 -7.25
CA SER A 63 17.40 -0.48 -6.26
C SER A 63 18.63 -0.26 -5.36
N THR A 64 19.80 -0.79 -5.74
CA THR A 64 21.01 -0.78 -4.89
C THR A 64 21.56 0.60 -4.59
N ASP A 65 21.39 1.57 -5.48
CA ASP A 65 21.79 2.97 -5.23
C ASP A 65 20.87 3.69 -4.22
N GLN A 66 19.74 3.06 -3.86
CA GLN A 66 18.72 3.62 -2.97
C GLN A 66 18.85 3.13 -1.52
N ILE A 67 19.81 2.26 -1.23
CA ILE A 67 20.13 1.85 0.15
C ILE A 67 20.57 3.04 1.01
N LEU A 68 21.05 4.11 0.39
CA LEU A 68 21.49 5.32 1.07
C LEU A 68 20.42 6.42 1.19
N ASP A 69 19.34 6.41 0.34
CA ASP A 69 18.33 7.48 0.33
C ASP A 69 16.89 7.00 0.09
N GLY A 70 16.54 5.85 0.59
CA GLY A 70 15.13 5.47 0.75
C GLY A 70 14.55 4.57 -0.32
N ASN A 71 14.35 3.33 0.04
CA ASN A 71 13.25 2.48 -0.40
C ASN A 71 11.93 3.28 -0.33
N PHE A 72 10.88 2.86 -1.02
CA PHE A 72 9.53 3.39 -0.74
C PHE A 72 9.16 3.31 0.74
N GLY A 73 9.98 2.64 1.55
CA GLY A 73 9.84 2.47 2.99
C GLY A 73 8.94 1.27 3.32
N ASP A 74 7.84 1.13 2.62
CA ASP A 74 6.85 0.08 2.81
C ASP A 74 5.90 -0.05 1.62
N ASN A 75 5.11 -1.12 1.61
CA ASN A 75 4.13 -1.38 0.56
C ASN A 75 2.91 -0.46 0.62
N ASP A 76 2.61 0.16 1.76
CA ASP A 76 1.51 1.11 1.89
C ASP A 76 1.82 2.36 1.04
N THR A 77 3.02 2.91 1.19
CA THR A 77 3.50 4.04 0.37
C THR A 77 3.57 3.68 -1.11
N LEU A 78 4.09 2.50 -1.45
CA LEU A 78 4.14 2.03 -2.84
C LEU A 78 2.74 1.94 -3.44
N SER A 79 1.77 1.38 -2.71
CA SER A 79 0.38 1.23 -3.18
C SER A 79 -0.28 2.59 -3.43
N ALA A 80 -0.08 3.57 -2.54
CA ALA A 80 -0.60 4.92 -2.72
C ALA A 80 0.02 5.64 -3.93
N LEU A 81 1.32 5.46 -4.15
CA LEU A 81 1.99 6.02 -5.33
C LEU A 81 1.50 5.38 -6.63
N VAL A 82 1.26 4.07 -6.64
CA VAL A 82 0.67 3.36 -7.78
C VAL A 82 -0.76 3.83 -8.03
N ALA A 83 -1.60 3.91 -6.99
CA ALA A 83 -2.96 4.43 -7.08
C ALA A 83 -2.99 5.84 -7.69
N LYS A 84 -2.17 6.76 -7.18
CA LYS A 84 -1.99 8.09 -7.74
C LYS A 84 -1.53 8.06 -9.21
N MET A 85 -0.60 7.18 -9.54
CA MET A 85 0.00 7.10 -10.88
C MET A 85 -1.02 6.66 -11.93
N ILE A 86 -1.92 5.73 -11.59
CA ILE A 86 -2.94 5.21 -12.51
C ILE A 86 -4.27 5.97 -12.43
N GLY A 87 -4.42 6.91 -11.49
CA GLY A 87 -5.66 7.64 -11.27
C GLY A 87 -6.77 6.76 -10.70
N ALA A 88 -6.45 5.93 -9.70
CA ALA A 88 -7.44 5.07 -9.06
C ALA A 88 -8.46 5.89 -8.27
N ASP A 89 -9.72 5.48 -8.26
CA ASP A 89 -10.78 6.09 -7.45
C ASP A 89 -10.69 5.68 -5.97
N LEU A 90 -10.21 4.46 -5.71
CA LEU A 90 -10.16 3.87 -4.38
C LEU A 90 -8.87 3.06 -4.17
N LEU A 91 -8.23 3.26 -3.03
CA LEU A 91 -7.14 2.44 -2.51
C LEU A 91 -7.64 1.66 -1.29
N ILE A 92 -7.52 0.33 -1.33
CA ILE A 92 -7.85 -0.54 -0.20
C ILE A 92 -6.56 -1.10 0.36
N LEU A 93 -6.23 -0.76 1.61
CA LEU A 93 -5.14 -1.37 2.36
C LEU A 93 -5.66 -2.54 3.20
N LEU A 94 -5.13 -3.72 2.97
CA LEU A 94 -5.36 -4.89 3.80
C LEU A 94 -4.26 -4.94 4.87
N SER A 95 -4.65 -4.85 6.14
CA SER A 95 -3.73 -4.69 7.27
C SER A 95 -4.04 -5.69 8.39
N ASP A 96 -3.05 -5.90 9.24
CA ASP A 96 -3.18 -6.60 10.52
C ASP A 96 -3.72 -5.72 11.67
N ILE A 97 -4.09 -4.47 11.35
CA ILE A 97 -4.67 -3.49 12.29
C ILE A 97 -6.08 -3.17 11.81
N ASP A 98 -7.05 -3.17 12.72
CA ASP A 98 -8.47 -2.95 12.43
C ASP A 98 -8.83 -1.49 12.13
N GLY A 99 -7.92 -0.55 12.36
CA GLY A 99 -8.08 0.83 11.97
C GLY A 99 -7.25 1.81 12.79
N LEU A 100 -7.62 3.07 12.70
CA LEU A 100 -6.99 4.17 13.42
C LEU A 100 -7.68 4.38 14.76
N TYR A 101 -6.87 4.67 15.80
CA TYR A 101 -7.33 4.98 17.14
C TYR A 101 -6.76 6.31 17.61
N THR A 102 -7.39 6.92 18.60
CA THR A 102 -6.92 8.17 19.22
C THR A 102 -5.61 7.99 20.01
N ASP A 103 -5.28 6.74 20.39
CA ASP A 103 -4.06 6.32 21.05
C ASP A 103 -3.87 4.81 20.81
N ASP A 104 -2.75 4.22 21.26
CA ASP A 104 -2.54 2.78 21.14
C ASP A 104 -3.52 1.99 22.06
N PRO A 105 -4.47 1.23 21.48
CA PRO A 105 -5.47 0.49 22.25
C PRO A 105 -4.86 -0.65 23.08
N ARG A 106 -3.60 -1.04 22.84
CA ARG A 106 -2.90 -2.05 23.64
C ARG A 106 -2.38 -1.48 24.97
N SER A 107 -2.02 -0.20 24.97
CA SER A 107 -1.48 0.50 26.13
C SER A 107 -2.49 1.38 26.83
N ASN A 108 -3.48 1.90 26.11
CA ASN A 108 -4.52 2.78 26.61
C ASN A 108 -5.93 2.17 26.36
N PRO A 109 -6.61 1.66 27.40
CA PRO A 109 -7.95 1.10 27.27
C PRO A 109 -9.03 2.13 26.92
N ASP A 110 -8.73 3.43 27.07
CA ASP A 110 -9.64 4.53 26.71
C ASP A 110 -9.45 5.00 25.25
N ALA A 111 -8.56 4.37 24.48
CA ALA A 111 -8.35 4.66 23.08
C ALA A 111 -9.65 4.41 22.29
N GLN A 112 -10.07 5.42 21.52
CA GLN A 112 -11.30 5.37 20.72
C GLN A 112 -10.97 5.10 19.26
N PHE A 113 -11.74 4.23 18.64
CA PHE A 113 -11.66 3.93 17.23
C PHE A 113 -12.13 5.13 16.38
N ILE A 114 -11.35 5.48 15.37
CA ILE A 114 -11.65 6.55 14.41
C ILE A 114 -12.10 5.88 13.10
N SER A 115 -13.41 5.84 12.87
CA SER A 115 -14.00 5.17 11.72
C SER A 115 -13.87 5.94 10.42
N CYS A 116 -13.76 7.27 10.50
CA CYS A 116 -13.65 8.14 9.33
C CYS A 116 -12.73 9.32 9.63
N VAL A 117 -11.84 9.60 8.71
CA VAL A 117 -10.94 10.75 8.74
C VAL A 117 -11.28 11.65 7.57
N GLU A 118 -11.89 12.81 7.85
CA GLU A 118 -12.23 13.80 6.81
C GLU A 118 -11.02 14.65 6.40
N LYS A 119 -10.07 14.80 7.31
CA LYS A 119 -8.86 15.60 7.08
C LYS A 119 -7.65 14.99 7.78
N ILE A 120 -6.57 14.88 7.05
CA ILE A 120 -5.29 14.46 7.57
C ILE A 120 -4.51 15.71 7.99
N ASP A 121 -4.23 15.84 9.29
CA ASP A 121 -3.49 16.97 9.87
C ASP A 121 -2.42 16.47 10.85
N GLU A 122 -1.65 17.42 11.41
CA GLU A 122 -0.55 17.12 12.34
C GLU A 122 -1.03 16.44 13.63
N ASP A 123 -2.24 16.76 14.09
CA ASP A 123 -2.83 16.15 15.28
C ASP A 123 -3.07 14.66 15.06
N LEU A 124 -3.56 14.28 13.87
CA LEU A 124 -3.78 12.89 13.49
C LEU A 124 -2.46 12.10 13.43
N PHE A 125 -1.40 12.69 12.88
CA PHE A 125 -0.07 12.07 12.90
C PHE A 125 0.49 11.92 14.32
N SER A 126 0.13 12.82 15.23
CA SER A 126 0.54 12.73 16.64
C SER A 126 -0.14 11.57 17.35
N CYS A 127 -1.42 11.29 17.06
CA CYS A 127 -2.15 10.11 17.55
C CYS A 127 -1.49 8.81 17.08
N ALA A 128 -1.01 8.78 15.83
CA ALA A 128 -0.37 7.61 15.24
C ALA A 128 1.02 7.29 15.80
N LYS A 129 1.67 8.26 16.43
CA LYS A 129 3.06 8.10 16.93
C LYS A 129 3.14 7.47 18.31
N GLY A 130 2.10 7.48 19.15
CA GLY A 130 2.10 6.97 20.52
C GLY A 130 3.33 7.37 21.36
N PRO A 131 3.26 7.49 22.69
CA PRO A 131 4.37 7.93 23.53
C PRO A 131 5.56 6.94 23.59
N ASP A 132 5.34 5.64 23.27
CA ASP A 132 6.35 4.56 23.42
C ASP A 132 6.77 3.92 22.09
N SER A 133 6.73 4.64 21.00
CA SER A 133 6.83 4.12 19.64
C SER A 133 8.25 3.69 19.17
N ALA A 134 9.13 3.23 20.06
CA ALA A 134 10.41 2.64 19.66
C ALA A 134 10.27 1.32 18.88
N PHE A 135 9.10 0.65 18.96
CA PHE A 135 8.82 -0.62 18.29
C PHE A 135 7.53 -0.65 17.46
N GLY A 136 6.70 0.41 17.50
CA GLY A 136 5.39 0.46 16.84
C GLY A 136 5.26 1.47 15.69
N THR A 137 6.31 2.15 15.32
CA THR A 137 6.28 3.31 14.41
C THR A 137 6.07 2.99 12.94
N GLY A 138 6.19 1.75 12.50
CA GLY A 138 6.08 1.40 11.09
C GLY A 138 4.63 1.48 10.56
N GLY A 139 3.70 0.81 11.23
CA GLY A 139 2.42 0.48 10.63
C GLY A 139 1.44 1.63 10.43
N MET A 140 1.12 2.42 11.47
CA MET A 140 0.07 3.45 11.36
C MET A 140 0.57 4.73 10.69
N THR A 141 1.79 5.14 10.99
CA THR A 141 2.40 6.33 10.36
C THR A 141 2.55 6.15 8.85
N THR A 142 2.93 4.94 8.38
CA THR A 142 3.04 4.63 6.96
C THR A 142 1.68 4.63 6.27
N LYS A 143 0.63 4.15 6.95
CA LYS A 143 -0.74 4.21 6.44
C LYS A 143 -1.28 5.63 6.33
N LEU A 144 -0.98 6.51 7.29
CA LEU A 144 -1.34 7.93 7.20
C LEU A 144 -0.58 8.64 6.08
N ALA A 145 0.71 8.34 5.90
CA ALA A 145 1.48 8.87 4.78
C ALA A 145 0.93 8.38 3.43
N ALA A 146 0.53 7.11 3.33
CA ALA A 146 -0.13 6.57 2.15
C ALA A 146 -1.48 7.26 1.89
N ALA A 147 -2.27 7.51 2.94
CA ALA A 147 -3.54 8.23 2.85
C ALA A 147 -3.35 9.67 2.35
N GLU A 148 -2.33 10.37 2.85
CA GLU A 148 -2.00 11.73 2.38
C GLU A 148 -1.66 11.75 0.88
N ILE A 149 -0.88 10.77 0.41
CA ILE A 149 -0.52 10.64 -1.01
C ILE A 149 -1.76 10.34 -1.86
N ALA A 150 -2.60 9.40 -1.44
CA ALA A 150 -3.79 8.97 -2.16
C ALA A 150 -4.84 10.12 -2.21
N ASN A 151 -5.20 10.69 -1.07
CA ASN A 151 -6.18 11.78 -0.98
C ASN A 151 -5.70 13.04 -1.70
N GLY A 152 -4.41 13.35 -1.62
CA GLY A 152 -3.81 14.45 -2.38
C GLY A 152 -3.88 14.26 -3.91
N ALA A 153 -4.15 13.05 -4.38
CA ALA A 153 -4.38 12.71 -5.78
C ALA A 153 -5.88 12.56 -6.14
N GLY A 154 -6.79 12.71 -5.17
CA GLY A 154 -8.23 12.51 -5.36
C GLY A 154 -8.66 11.04 -5.26
N THR A 155 -7.82 10.17 -4.70
CA THR A 155 -8.13 8.75 -4.45
C THR A 155 -8.62 8.59 -3.02
N ASP A 156 -9.79 8.02 -2.82
CA ASP A 156 -10.25 7.62 -1.48
C ASP A 156 -9.43 6.44 -0.95
N MET A 157 -9.24 6.36 0.37
CA MET A 157 -8.52 5.25 0.99
C MET A 157 -9.34 4.58 2.08
N VAL A 158 -9.36 3.27 2.06
CA VAL A 158 -9.97 2.42 3.09
C VAL A 158 -8.93 1.46 3.62
N CYS A 159 -8.84 1.33 4.96
CA CYS A 159 -8.03 0.31 5.61
C CYS A 159 -8.93 -0.76 6.19
N LEU A 160 -8.67 -2.02 5.85
CA LEU A 160 -9.44 -3.17 6.31
C LEU A 160 -8.55 -4.12 7.10
N LEU A 161 -9.08 -4.62 8.21
CA LEU A 161 -8.43 -5.70 8.94
C LEU A 161 -8.40 -6.97 8.08
N TYR A 162 -7.20 -7.48 7.86
CA TYR A 162 -6.98 -8.80 7.29
C TYR A 162 -6.80 -9.78 8.45
N THR A 163 -7.84 -10.53 8.79
CA THR A 163 -7.76 -11.62 9.79
C THR A 163 -7.68 -12.96 9.10
N SER A 164 -6.89 -13.86 9.64
CA SER A 164 -6.83 -15.26 9.23
C SER A 164 -8.13 -16.04 9.53
N ASP A 165 -9.04 -15.45 10.28
CA ASP A 165 -10.30 -16.08 10.72
C ASP A 165 -11.29 -16.31 9.56
N ALA A 166 -11.10 -15.61 8.42
CA ALA A 166 -11.89 -15.87 7.21
C ALA A 166 -11.54 -17.21 6.52
N ALA A 167 -10.54 -17.93 7.01
CA ALA A 167 -10.13 -19.23 6.46
C ALA A 167 -10.72 -20.42 7.25
N ASP A 168 -11.40 -20.18 8.38
CA ASP A 168 -11.94 -21.19 9.28
C ASP A 168 -13.48 -21.35 9.20
N GLU A 169 -14.15 -20.63 8.29
CA GLU A 169 -15.53 -20.86 7.88
C GLU A 169 -15.55 -21.53 6.47
#